data_6a44f2eef3707a88fe36f528f57b81f7
#
_entry.id   6a44f2eef3707a88fe36f528f57b81f7
#
_cell.length_a   1.000
_cell.length_b   1.000
_cell.length_c   1.000
_cell.angle_alpha   90.00
_cell.angle_beta   90.00
_cell.angle_gamma   90.00
#
_symmetry.space_group_name_H-M   'P 1'
#
loop_
_entity.id
_entity.type
_entity.pdbx_description
1 polymer ?
#
loop_
_entity_poly.entity_id
_entity_poly.type
_entity_poly.pdbx_seq_one_letter_code
_entity_poly.pdbx_strand_id
1 'polypeptide(L)'
;MTVRRRYYFWLFKAYLKKWRMVILTSILAGIVGFFLFVGILQLYIQPLILKDTQTIGFEGVVTPLTIPDSILEDISYGLTKVANDGKIVPAASQSWEIRNNGKQYIFHLKKGQYFHNGDELTADNIPLEFKEATVKKIDKYTVVYDLQEQYAPFLASVAKPLLLDNFEGLGDYKFNDVGVNGGFIKELELVHTKDKKKRKKIIFYPSEDALKTAFLLGDVDKVVDVKDPTFKNQDLGKWKRVKVTKSIDRSNLVTLFYNTQDDILSEKKVRLALHNALPETFSQGQRTYGSIPEDSVF
;
A
#
# COMPACT_ATOMS: atom_id res chain seq x y z
N MET A 1 -65.85 14.24 36.07
CA MET A 1 -64.87 13.71 35.07
C MET A 1 -64.24 12.33 35.43
N THR A 2 -64.38 11.84 36.65
CA THR A 2 -63.75 10.60 37.15
C THR A 2 -64.44 9.28 36.71
N VAL A 3 -65.74 9.31 36.43
CA VAL A 3 -66.51 8.12 36.03
C VAL A 3 -66.14 7.58 34.65
N ARG A 4 -65.83 8.44 33.71
CA ARG A 4 -65.40 8.07 32.32
C ARG A 4 -64.05 7.28 32.31
N ARG A 5 -63.06 7.64 33.17
CA ARG A 5 -61.78 6.95 33.25
C ARG A 5 -61.89 5.52 33.78
N ARG A 6 -62.76 5.30 34.84
CA ARG A 6 -62.96 3.96 35.40
C ARG A 6 -63.68 3.03 34.42
N TYR A 7 -64.62 3.55 33.61
CA TYR A 7 -65.31 2.78 32.59
C TYR A 7 -64.34 2.29 31.50
N TYR A 8 -63.50 3.16 30.96
CA TYR A 8 -62.50 2.78 29.95
C TYR A 8 -61.48 1.79 30.50
N PHE A 9 -61.06 1.92 31.75
CA PHE A 9 -60.16 0.98 32.39
C PHE A 9 -60.81 -0.41 32.59
N TRP A 10 -62.04 -0.47 32.96
CA TRP A 10 -62.76 -1.73 33.07
C TRP A 10 -63.00 -2.38 31.70
N LEU A 11 -63.38 -1.62 30.70
CA LEU A 11 -63.51 -2.08 29.31
C LEU A 11 -62.20 -2.64 28.79
N PHE A 12 -61.06 -1.95 29.01
CA PHE A 12 -59.73 -2.38 28.61
C PHE A 12 -59.35 -3.70 29.29
N LYS A 13 -59.61 -3.83 30.58
CA LYS A 13 -59.33 -5.08 31.34
C LYS A 13 -60.20 -6.25 30.84
N ALA A 14 -61.45 -6.01 30.50
CA ALA A 14 -62.35 -7.01 29.90
C ALA A 14 -61.85 -7.46 28.51
N TYR A 15 -61.39 -6.48 27.69
CA TYR A 15 -60.86 -6.73 26.37
C TYR A 15 -59.53 -7.55 26.44
N LEU A 16 -58.60 -7.18 27.33
CA LEU A 16 -57.39 -7.91 27.60
C LEU A 16 -57.66 -9.37 28.04
N LYS A 17 -58.67 -9.57 28.92
CA LYS A 17 -59.04 -10.91 29.38
C LYS A 17 -59.66 -11.76 28.26
N LYS A 18 -60.47 -11.17 27.38
CA LYS A 18 -61.10 -11.85 26.22
C LYS A 18 -60.06 -12.27 25.18
N TRP A 19 -59.10 -11.38 24.87
CA TRP A 19 -58.12 -11.58 23.77
C TRP A 19 -56.72 -11.97 24.26
N ARG A 20 -56.57 -12.41 25.55
CA ARG A 20 -55.24 -12.71 26.18
C ARG A 20 -54.38 -13.65 25.36
N MET A 21 -54.96 -14.70 24.72
CA MET A 21 -54.21 -15.67 23.94
C MET A 21 -53.70 -15.06 22.63
N VAL A 22 -54.54 -14.27 21.97
CA VAL A 22 -54.17 -13.58 20.73
C VAL A 22 -53.09 -12.54 21.01
N ILE A 23 -53.20 -11.79 22.11
CA ILE A 23 -52.20 -10.80 22.53
C ILE A 23 -50.87 -11.52 22.83
N LEU A 24 -50.88 -12.62 23.59
CA LEU A 24 -49.67 -13.38 23.91
C LEU A 24 -49.00 -13.98 22.68
N THR A 25 -49.79 -14.57 21.77
CA THR A 25 -49.25 -15.14 20.52
C THR A 25 -48.70 -14.03 19.61
N SER A 26 -49.34 -12.86 19.53
CA SER A 26 -48.83 -11.72 18.75
C SER A 26 -47.55 -11.14 19.33
N ILE A 27 -47.45 -11.07 20.66
CA ILE A 27 -46.20 -10.62 21.33
C ILE A 27 -45.08 -11.62 21.05
N LEU A 28 -45.36 -12.93 21.21
CA LEU A 28 -44.39 -13.97 20.95
C LEU A 28 -43.92 -13.97 19.47
N ALA A 29 -44.87 -13.87 18.53
CA ALA A 29 -44.55 -13.74 17.10
C ALA A 29 -43.79 -12.48 16.80
N GLY A 30 -44.11 -11.35 17.45
CA GLY A 30 -43.33 -10.11 17.31
C GLY A 30 -41.90 -10.22 17.83
N ILE A 31 -41.70 -10.90 18.97
CA ILE A 31 -40.36 -11.16 19.53
C ILE A 31 -39.55 -12.04 18.58
N VAL A 32 -40.13 -13.14 18.10
CA VAL A 32 -39.49 -14.05 17.15
C VAL A 32 -39.16 -13.31 15.85
N GLY A 33 -40.13 -12.55 15.31
CA GLY A 33 -39.93 -11.73 14.12
C GLY A 33 -38.82 -10.69 14.29
N PHE A 34 -38.74 -10.05 15.47
CA PHE A 34 -37.67 -9.08 15.79
C PHE A 34 -36.29 -9.76 15.80
N PHE A 35 -36.14 -10.91 16.45
CA PHE A 35 -34.86 -11.62 16.47
C PHE A 35 -34.47 -12.14 15.08
N LEU A 36 -35.41 -12.62 14.28
CA LEU A 36 -35.16 -12.99 12.88
C LEU A 36 -34.73 -11.77 12.05
N PHE A 37 -35.41 -10.65 12.21
CA PHE A 37 -35.07 -9.39 11.52
C PHE A 37 -33.67 -8.90 11.93
N VAL A 38 -33.36 -8.87 13.22
CA VAL A 38 -32.04 -8.49 13.72
C VAL A 38 -30.95 -9.47 13.23
N GLY A 39 -31.25 -10.77 13.22
CA GLY A 39 -30.32 -11.80 12.67
C GLY A 39 -30.05 -11.59 11.18
N ILE A 40 -31.07 -11.32 10.38
CA ILE A 40 -30.94 -10.98 8.96
C ILE A 40 -30.15 -9.68 8.79
N LEU A 41 -30.44 -8.67 9.61
CA LEU A 41 -29.74 -7.38 9.59
C LEU A 41 -28.24 -7.55 9.90
N GLN A 42 -27.88 -8.37 10.89
CA GLN A 42 -26.50 -8.68 11.21
C GLN A 42 -25.80 -9.47 10.12
N LEU A 43 -26.46 -10.46 9.52
CA LEU A 43 -25.88 -11.28 8.45
C LEU A 43 -25.64 -10.52 7.14
N TYR A 44 -26.54 -9.61 6.76
CA TYR A 44 -26.50 -8.94 5.45
C TYR A 44 -26.09 -7.47 5.49
N ILE A 45 -26.43 -6.74 6.54
CA ILE A 45 -26.20 -5.30 6.63
C ILE A 45 -24.93 -4.97 7.42
N GLN A 46 -24.63 -5.72 8.48
CA GLN A 46 -23.41 -5.51 9.26
C GLN A 46 -22.11 -5.66 8.44
N PRO A 47 -21.93 -6.66 7.55
CA PRO A 47 -20.77 -6.71 6.67
C PRO A 47 -20.74 -5.61 5.59
N LEU A 48 -21.88 -4.99 5.28
CA LEU A 48 -21.94 -3.86 4.36
C LEU A 48 -21.55 -2.53 5.04
N ILE A 49 -21.91 -2.36 6.31
CA ILE A 49 -21.67 -1.11 7.07
C ILE A 49 -20.32 -1.12 7.76
N LEU A 50 -19.85 -2.27 8.23
CA LEU A 50 -18.57 -2.44 8.93
C LEU A 50 -17.46 -2.91 7.97
N LYS A 51 -17.31 -2.26 6.82
CA LYS A 51 -16.07 -2.36 6.04
C LYS A 51 -15.01 -1.57 6.81
N ASP A 52 -13.94 -2.25 7.20
CA ASP A 52 -12.73 -1.61 7.71
C ASP A 52 -11.95 -1.05 6.49
N THR A 53 -12.46 0.07 5.96
CA THR A 53 -11.89 0.71 4.79
C THR A 53 -11.01 1.86 5.24
N GLN A 54 -9.72 1.72 5.07
CA GLN A 54 -8.77 2.81 5.25
C GLN A 54 -8.67 3.62 3.95
N THR A 55 -8.99 4.91 4.00
CA THR A 55 -8.85 5.82 2.87
C THR A 55 -7.50 6.52 2.92
N ILE A 56 -6.69 6.34 1.87
CA ILE A 56 -5.32 6.86 1.79
C ILE A 56 -5.23 7.83 0.62
N GLY A 57 -4.75 9.03 0.87
CA GLY A 57 -4.53 10.05 -0.15
C GLY A 57 -3.07 10.11 -0.59
N PHE A 58 -2.86 10.24 -1.90
CA PHE A 58 -1.57 10.49 -2.54
C PHE A 58 -1.66 11.76 -3.39
N GLU A 59 -0.54 12.48 -3.49
CA GLU A 59 -0.38 13.54 -4.49
C GLU A 59 0.05 12.93 -5.83
N GLY A 60 -0.49 13.45 -6.92
CA GLY A 60 -0.02 13.15 -8.26
C GLY A 60 -1.12 12.72 -9.23
N VAL A 61 -0.74 12.71 -10.50
CA VAL A 61 -1.55 12.23 -11.61
C VAL A 61 -0.98 10.89 -12.04
N VAL A 62 -1.75 9.83 -11.86
CA VAL A 62 -1.30 8.44 -12.00
C VAL A 62 -2.00 7.76 -13.16
N THR A 63 -1.25 6.99 -13.92
CA THR A 63 -1.74 6.08 -14.96
C THR A 63 -1.50 4.63 -14.53
N PRO A 64 -2.07 3.63 -15.19
CA PRO A 64 -1.78 2.22 -14.88
C PRO A 64 -0.29 1.85 -14.93
N LEU A 65 0.51 2.60 -15.71
CA LEU A 65 1.95 2.38 -15.85
C LEU A 65 2.80 3.12 -14.81
N THR A 66 2.19 4.05 -14.07
CA THR A 66 2.90 4.93 -13.12
C THR A 66 2.33 4.83 -11.71
N ILE A 67 1.72 3.70 -11.36
CA ILE A 67 1.26 3.44 -9.98
C ILE A 67 2.50 3.43 -9.08
N PRO A 68 2.52 4.18 -7.97
CA PRO A 68 3.63 4.21 -7.03
C PRO A 68 3.98 2.82 -6.48
N ASP A 69 5.28 2.52 -6.37
CA ASP A 69 5.78 1.24 -5.85
C ASP A 69 5.27 0.96 -4.43
N SER A 70 5.10 1.99 -3.61
CA SER A 70 4.53 1.88 -2.25
C SER A 70 3.09 1.31 -2.23
N ILE A 71 2.33 1.46 -3.31
CA ILE A 71 1.01 0.85 -3.49
C ILE A 71 1.16 -0.58 -4.02
N LEU A 72 2.07 -0.78 -4.98
CA LEU A 72 2.32 -2.08 -5.58
C LEU A 72 2.92 -3.07 -4.56
N GLU A 73 3.68 -2.60 -3.58
CA GLU A 73 4.21 -3.42 -2.47
C GLU A 73 3.12 -4.03 -1.57
N ASP A 74 1.94 -3.44 -1.50
CA ASP A 74 0.78 -4.05 -0.83
C ASP A 74 0.24 -5.25 -1.62
N ILE A 75 0.40 -5.22 -2.95
CA ILE A 75 -0.17 -6.19 -3.89
C ILE A 75 0.81 -7.31 -4.19
N SER A 76 2.11 -7.00 -4.23
CA SER A 76 3.16 -7.97 -4.51
C SER A 76 4.50 -7.52 -3.95
N TYR A 77 5.46 -8.41 -3.99
CA TYR A 77 6.85 -8.16 -3.63
C TYR A 77 7.78 -8.81 -4.67
N GLY A 78 9.04 -8.37 -4.70
CA GLY A 78 10.05 -8.86 -5.63
C GLY A 78 10.71 -10.17 -5.20
N LEU A 79 11.72 -10.59 -5.93
CA LEU A 79 12.60 -11.71 -5.51
C LEU A 79 13.31 -11.36 -4.21
N THR A 80 13.70 -10.10 -4.07
CA THR A 80 14.28 -9.49 -2.88
C THR A 80 13.37 -8.36 -2.38
N LYS A 81 13.70 -7.76 -1.27
CA LYS A 81 13.05 -6.56 -0.73
C LYS A 81 14.14 -5.65 -0.11
N VAL A 82 13.96 -4.35 -0.27
CA VAL A 82 14.77 -3.35 0.45
C VAL A 82 14.14 -3.11 1.83
N ALA A 83 14.90 -3.38 2.88
CA ALA A 83 14.45 -3.13 4.26
C ALA A 83 14.57 -1.63 4.60
N ASN A 84 13.96 -1.21 5.71
CA ASN A 84 13.94 0.20 6.13
C ASN A 84 15.34 0.78 6.43
N ASP A 85 16.32 -0.08 6.73
CA ASP A 85 17.74 0.29 6.92
C ASP A 85 18.54 0.36 5.60
N GLY A 86 17.88 0.09 4.46
CA GLY A 86 18.49 0.07 3.13
C GLY A 86 19.12 -1.25 2.73
N LYS A 87 19.11 -2.26 3.61
CA LYS A 87 19.65 -3.60 3.29
C LYS A 87 18.69 -4.39 2.42
N ILE A 88 19.27 -5.21 1.56
CA ILE A 88 18.51 -6.13 0.74
C ILE A 88 18.29 -7.43 1.51
N VAL A 89 17.03 -7.83 1.58
CA VAL A 89 16.59 -9.05 2.27
C VAL A 89 15.81 -9.96 1.33
N PRO A 90 15.77 -11.28 1.60
CA PRO A 90 14.97 -12.22 0.83
C PRO A 90 13.47 -11.92 0.92
N ALA A 91 12.75 -11.99 -0.22
CA ALA A 91 11.30 -11.82 -0.30
C ALA A 91 10.63 -13.03 -0.97
N ALA A 92 10.41 -13.04 -2.27
CA ALA A 92 9.92 -14.22 -2.99
C ALA A 92 10.97 -15.31 -3.10
N SER A 93 12.25 -14.95 -3.15
CA SER A 93 13.34 -15.93 -2.96
C SER A 93 13.58 -16.18 -1.47
N GLN A 94 14.03 -17.37 -1.13
CA GLN A 94 14.53 -17.69 0.22
C GLN A 94 15.99 -17.31 0.39
N SER A 95 16.78 -17.34 -0.71
CA SER A 95 18.21 -17.02 -0.75
C SER A 95 18.62 -16.74 -2.18
N TRP A 96 19.81 -16.15 -2.33
CA TRP A 96 20.49 -16.00 -3.62
C TRP A 96 21.98 -16.24 -3.47
N GLU A 97 22.64 -16.53 -4.60
CA GLU A 97 24.08 -16.65 -4.73
C GLU A 97 24.56 -15.69 -5.80
N ILE A 98 25.72 -15.07 -5.57
CA ILE A 98 26.37 -14.21 -6.54
C ILE A 98 27.63 -14.92 -7.03
N ARG A 99 27.77 -15.08 -8.34
CA ARG A 99 28.93 -15.74 -8.97
C ARG A 99 29.49 -14.87 -10.08
N ASN A 100 30.63 -15.28 -10.61
CA ASN A 100 31.29 -14.62 -11.75
C ASN A 100 31.52 -13.12 -11.53
N ASN A 101 32.03 -12.73 -10.35
CA ASN A 101 32.25 -11.33 -9.98
C ASN A 101 31.02 -10.42 -10.17
N GLY A 102 29.85 -10.86 -9.73
CA GLY A 102 28.65 -10.06 -9.82
C GLY A 102 27.96 -10.02 -11.20
N LYS A 103 28.38 -10.92 -12.12
CA LYS A 103 27.71 -11.09 -13.42
C LYS A 103 26.65 -12.20 -13.42
N GLN A 104 26.60 -13.05 -12.39
CA GLN A 104 25.62 -14.14 -12.32
C GLN A 104 24.94 -14.14 -10.95
N TYR A 105 23.62 -14.16 -10.96
CA TYR A 105 22.78 -14.23 -9.77
C TYR A 105 21.86 -15.44 -9.85
N ILE A 106 21.90 -16.31 -8.83
CA ILE A 106 21.10 -17.51 -8.72
C ILE A 106 20.12 -17.30 -7.59
N PHE A 107 18.81 -17.29 -7.88
CA PHE A 107 17.77 -17.15 -6.88
C PHE A 107 17.07 -18.48 -6.63
N HIS A 108 16.94 -18.85 -5.36
CA HIS A 108 16.16 -19.99 -4.91
C HIS A 108 14.81 -19.49 -4.39
N LEU A 109 13.74 -19.83 -5.09
CA LEU A 109 12.38 -19.39 -4.75
C LEU A 109 11.86 -20.11 -3.50
N LYS A 110 11.06 -19.42 -2.71
CA LYS A 110 10.27 -20.05 -1.65
C LYS A 110 9.18 -20.91 -2.27
N LYS A 111 9.02 -22.13 -1.82
CA LYS A 111 7.94 -23.02 -2.27
C LYS A 111 6.60 -22.66 -1.66
N GLY A 112 5.50 -22.96 -2.38
CA GLY A 112 4.14 -22.77 -1.87
C GLY A 112 3.71 -21.30 -1.79
N GLN A 113 4.26 -20.43 -2.63
CA GLN A 113 3.77 -19.08 -2.84
C GLN A 113 2.86 -19.06 -4.06
N TYR A 114 1.74 -18.37 -3.94
CA TYR A 114 0.71 -18.33 -4.98
C TYR A 114 0.37 -16.88 -5.31
N PHE A 115 0.24 -16.59 -6.59
CA PHE A 115 -0.36 -15.36 -7.07
C PHE A 115 -1.85 -15.33 -6.72
N HIS A 116 -2.46 -14.17 -6.79
CA HIS A 116 -3.88 -13.98 -6.46
C HIS A 116 -4.83 -14.79 -7.37
N ASN A 117 -4.40 -15.12 -8.58
CA ASN A 117 -5.14 -16.00 -9.51
C ASN A 117 -5.07 -17.50 -9.14
N GLY A 118 -4.23 -17.84 -8.15
CA GLY A 118 -4.02 -19.22 -7.68
C GLY A 118 -2.85 -19.96 -8.34
N ASP A 119 -2.14 -19.34 -9.28
CA ASP A 119 -0.94 -19.92 -9.87
C ASP A 119 0.21 -19.93 -8.88
N GLU A 120 0.92 -21.04 -8.75
CA GLU A 120 2.11 -21.13 -7.91
C GLU A 120 3.27 -20.36 -8.54
N LEU A 121 3.98 -19.57 -7.73
CA LEU A 121 5.21 -18.92 -8.16
C LEU A 121 6.29 -19.96 -8.45
N THR A 122 6.74 -20.01 -9.68
CA THR A 122 7.81 -20.89 -10.15
C THR A 122 8.78 -20.12 -11.03
N ALA A 123 9.92 -20.71 -11.36
CA ALA A 123 10.86 -20.11 -12.30
C ALA A 123 10.26 -19.84 -13.68
N ASP A 124 9.15 -20.54 -14.03
CA ASP A 124 8.51 -20.39 -15.34
C ASP A 124 7.64 -19.15 -15.48
N ASN A 125 7.11 -18.63 -14.39
CA ASN A 125 6.16 -17.51 -14.41
C ASN A 125 6.66 -16.27 -13.67
N ILE A 126 7.98 -16.11 -13.50
CA ILE A 126 8.55 -14.86 -12.96
C ILE A 126 8.44 -13.76 -14.04
N PRO A 127 7.69 -12.69 -13.80
CA PRO A 127 7.49 -11.61 -14.77
C PRO A 127 8.60 -10.54 -14.69
N LEU A 128 9.86 -10.95 -14.57
CA LEU A 128 11.01 -10.05 -14.50
C LEU A 128 11.98 -10.34 -15.64
N GLU A 129 11.95 -9.49 -16.64
CA GLU A 129 12.88 -9.52 -17.76
C GLU A 129 13.72 -8.23 -17.78
N PHE A 130 15.03 -8.39 -18.04
CA PHE A 130 15.97 -7.30 -18.16
C PHE A 130 16.65 -7.38 -19.52
N LYS A 131 16.75 -6.29 -20.25
CA LYS A 131 17.36 -6.23 -21.59
C LYS A 131 18.82 -6.71 -21.59
N GLU A 132 19.53 -6.49 -20.50
CA GLU A 132 20.96 -6.76 -20.36
C GLU A 132 21.25 -8.04 -19.53
N ALA A 133 20.22 -8.83 -19.27
CA ALA A 133 20.34 -10.08 -18.55
C ALA A 133 19.68 -11.24 -19.30
N THR A 134 20.39 -12.38 -19.35
CA THR A 134 19.80 -13.63 -19.84
C THR A 134 19.26 -14.41 -18.65
N VAL A 135 17.97 -14.77 -18.73
CA VAL A 135 17.29 -15.56 -17.70
C VAL A 135 17.36 -17.03 -18.06
N LYS A 136 17.85 -17.86 -17.13
CA LYS A 136 17.88 -19.32 -17.25
C LYS A 136 17.10 -19.95 -16.11
N LYS A 137 16.22 -20.86 -16.43
CA LYS A 137 15.44 -21.66 -15.49
C LYS A 137 16.17 -22.99 -15.31
N ILE A 138 16.69 -23.27 -14.12
CA ILE A 138 17.44 -24.50 -13.83
C ILE A 138 16.47 -25.60 -13.40
N ASP A 139 15.55 -25.27 -12.50
CA ASP A 139 14.47 -26.14 -12.05
C ASP A 139 13.24 -25.31 -11.69
N LYS A 140 12.19 -25.95 -11.18
CA LYS A 140 10.91 -25.30 -10.84
C LYS A 140 11.06 -24.10 -9.89
N TYR A 141 12.09 -24.09 -9.04
CA TYR A 141 12.28 -23.07 -8.01
C TYR A 141 13.65 -22.38 -8.04
N THR A 142 14.42 -22.60 -9.12
CA THR A 142 15.74 -21.98 -9.27
C THR A 142 15.84 -21.22 -10.59
N VAL A 143 16.03 -19.92 -10.50
CA VAL A 143 16.23 -19.03 -11.65
C VAL A 143 17.60 -18.38 -11.60
N VAL A 144 18.26 -18.29 -12.74
CA VAL A 144 19.58 -17.68 -12.91
C VAL A 144 19.48 -16.49 -13.84
N TYR A 145 20.04 -15.39 -13.42
CA TYR A 145 20.23 -14.18 -14.23
C TYR A 145 21.72 -14.06 -14.57
N ASP A 146 22.08 -14.15 -15.84
CA ASP A 146 23.41 -13.90 -16.37
C ASP A 146 23.44 -12.48 -16.95
N LEU A 147 24.18 -11.58 -16.32
CA LEU A 147 24.35 -10.19 -16.75
C LEU A 147 25.52 -10.08 -17.74
N GLN A 148 25.38 -9.21 -18.74
CA GLN A 148 26.45 -8.89 -19.68
C GLN A 148 27.61 -8.20 -18.97
N GLU A 149 27.32 -7.25 -18.09
CA GLU A 149 28.27 -6.52 -17.25
C GLU A 149 27.90 -6.61 -15.78
N GLN A 150 28.89 -6.40 -14.91
CA GLN A 150 28.65 -6.31 -13.47
C GLN A 150 27.73 -5.13 -13.16
N TYR A 151 26.66 -5.38 -12.42
CA TYR A 151 25.68 -4.37 -12.04
C TYR A 151 25.36 -4.50 -10.55
N ALA A 152 26.02 -3.70 -9.72
CA ALA A 152 25.88 -3.75 -8.27
C ALA A 152 24.44 -3.56 -7.77
N PRO A 153 23.59 -2.65 -8.37
CA PRO A 153 22.20 -2.49 -7.95
C PRO A 153 21.24 -3.61 -8.39
N PHE A 154 21.72 -4.70 -9.00
CA PHE A 154 20.86 -5.76 -9.55
C PHE A 154 19.90 -6.34 -8.50
N LEU A 155 20.37 -6.57 -7.28
CA LEU A 155 19.53 -7.08 -6.20
C LEU A 155 18.38 -6.11 -5.84
N ALA A 156 18.60 -4.81 -5.96
CA ALA A 156 17.54 -3.81 -5.79
C ALA A 156 16.58 -3.78 -6.99
N SER A 157 17.10 -4.00 -8.20
CA SER A 157 16.25 -4.06 -9.41
C SER A 157 15.27 -5.23 -9.38
N VAL A 158 15.65 -6.36 -8.79
CA VAL A 158 14.76 -7.52 -8.62
C VAL A 158 13.88 -7.42 -7.37
N ALA A 159 13.95 -6.32 -6.61
CA ALA A 159 13.02 -6.01 -5.54
C ALA A 159 11.68 -5.44 -6.05
N LYS A 160 11.60 -5.09 -7.33
CA LYS A 160 10.34 -4.67 -7.97
C LYS A 160 9.27 -5.73 -7.81
N PRO A 161 8.02 -5.34 -7.48
CA PRO A 161 6.90 -6.27 -7.29
C PRO A 161 6.69 -7.19 -8.49
N LEU A 162 6.60 -8.49 -8.24
CA LEU A 162 6.24 -9.49 -9.23
C LEU A 162 4.76 -9.43 -9.50
N LEU A 163 4.37 -8.91 -10.65
CA LEU A 163 2.98 -8.75 -11.05
C LEU A 163 2.74 -9.49 -12.37
N LEU A 164 1.80 -10.39 -12.39
CA LEU A 164 1.27 -10.97 -13.61
C LEU A 164 0.28 -10.00 -14.27
N ASP A 165 -0.28 -10.39 -15.42
CA ASP A 165 -1.33 -9.65 -16.08
C ASP A 165 -2.47 -9.30 -15.12
N ASN A 166 -3.12 -8.15 -15.33
CA ASN A 166 -4.17 -7.61 -14.48
C ASN A 166 -3.74 -7.35 -13.01
N PHE A 167 -2.45 -7.10 -12.77
CA PHE A 167 -1.90 -6.82 -11.45
C PHE A 167 -2.10 -7.96 -10.43
N GLU A 168 -2.14 -9.20 -10.87
CA GLU A 168 -2.15 -10.35 -9.99
C GLU A 168 -0.79 -10.51 -9.31
N GLY A 169 -0.74 -10.35 -8.00
CA GLY A 169 0.49 -10.34 -7.20
C GLY A 169 0.54 -11.44 -6.15
N LEU A 170 1.56 -11.37 -5.29
CA LEU A 170 1.84 -12.33 -4.21
C LEU A 170 1.50 -11.78 -2.82
N GLY A 171 1.05 -10.53 -2.73
CA GLY A 171 0.87 -9.80 -1.48
C GLY A 171 -0.46 -10.08 -0.78
N ASP A 172 -0.65 -9.38 0.35
CA ASP A 172 -1.85 -9.54 1.17
C ASP A 172 -3.07 -8.80 0.60
N TYR A 173 -2.88 -7.85 -0.30
CA TYR A 173 -3.95 -7.10 -0.96
C TYR A 173 -3.96 -7.36 -2.45
N LYS A 174 -5.15 -7.37 -3.04
CA LYS A 174 -5.37 -7.42 -4.48
C LYS A 174 -6.25 -6.28 -4.96
N PHE A 175 -6.14 -5.92 -6.23
CA PHE A 175 -7.04 -4.96 -6.86
C PHE A 175 -8.47 -5.47 -6.81
N ASN A 176 -9.40 -4.58 -6.43
CA ASN A 176 -10.83 -4.84 -6.46
C ASN A 176 -11.54 -3.96 -7.48
N ASP A 177 -11.18 -2.67 -7.52
CA ASP A 177 -11.76 -1.70 -8.45
C ASP A 177 -10.77 -0.59 -8.77
N VAL A 178 -10.88 -0.01 -9.97
CA VAL A 178 -10.04 1.07 -10.48
C VAL A 178 -10.93 2.13 -11.11
N GLY A 179 -11.06 3.26 -10.45
CA GLY A 179 -11.75 4.44 -10.97
C GLY A 179 -10.85 5.23 -11.93
N VAL A 180 -11.14 5.17 -13.23
CA VAL A 180 -10.38 5.89 -14.26
C VAL A 180 -11.18 7.07 -14.80
N ASN A 181 -10.54 8.22 -14.95
CA ASN A 181 -11.11 9.40 -15.58
C ASN A 181 -10.11 9.98 -16.59
N GLY A 182 -10.49 10.03 -17.87
CA GLY A 182 -9.64 10.58 -18.94
C GLY A 182 -8.29 9.88 -19.12
N GLY A 183 -8.21 8.55 -18.84
CA GLY A 183 -6.95 7.78 -18.91
C GLY A 183 -6.09 7.85 -17.64
N PHE A 184 -6.50 8.64 -16.65
CA PHE A 184 -5.83 8.74 -15.36
C PHE A 184 -6.60 8.01 -14.28
N ILE A 185 -5.87 7.39 -13.35
CA ILE A 185 -6.45 6.74 -12.18
C ILE A 185 -6.80 7.83 -11.16
N LYS A 186 -8.07 7.93 -10.81
CA LYS A 186 -8.55 8.81 -9.76
C LYS A 186 -8.55 8.11 -8.41
N GLU A 187 -8.94 6.86 -8.40
CA GLU A 187 -9.02 6.05 -7.20
C GLU A 187 -8.76 4.58 -7.48
N LEU A 188 -8.21 3.90 -6.48
CA LEU A 188 -7.98 2.45 -6.47
C LEU A 188 -8.61 1.85 -5.22
N GLU A 189 -9.27 0.72 -5.36
CA GLU A 189 -9.72 -0.06 -4.21
C GLU A 189 -8.94 -1.37 -4.15
N LEU A 190 -8.28 -1.59 -3.01
CA LEU A 190 -7.60 -2.84 -2.70
C LEU A 190 -8.40 -3.60 -1.63
N VAL A 191 -8.50 -4.91 -1.78
CA VAL A 191 -9.14 -5.80 -0.82
C VAL A 191 -8.12 -6.80 -0.29
N HIS A 192 -8.11 -7.02 1.03
CA HIS A 192 -7.23 -8.01 1.63
C HIS A 192 -7.67 -9.42 1.26
N THR A 193 -6.72 -10.27 0.84
CA THR A 193 -6.97 -11.61 0.28
C THR A 193 -7.64 -12.56 1.27
N LYS A 194 -7.25 -12.52 2.55
CA LYS A 194 -7.78 -13.39 3.62
C LYS A 194 -8.97 -12.80 4.35
N ASP A 195 -9.05 -11.47 4.47
CA ASP A 195 -10.11 -10.76 5.20
C ASP A 195 -10.77 -9.71 4.31
N LYS A 196 -11.79 -10.10 3.59
CA LYS A 196 -12.51 -9.23 2.64
C LYS A 196 -13.15 -7.99 3.27
N LYS A 197 -13.20 -7.89 4.60
CA LYS A 197 -13.66 -6.70 5.32
C LYS A 197 -12.62 -5.60 5.30
N LYS A 198 -11.33 -5.95 5.31
CA LYS A 198 -10.22 -5.00 5.24
C LYS A 198 -10.03 -4.52 3.81
N ARG A 199 -10.16 -3.24 3.62
CA ARG A 199 -10.03 -2.58 2.32
C ARG A 199 -9.13 -1.35 2.44
N LYS A 200 -8.43 -1.03 1.37
CA LYS A 200 -7.71 0.22 1.22
C LYS A 200 -8.32 0.96 0.03
N LYS A 201 -8.81 2.15 0.24
CA LYS A 201 -9.24 3.06 -0.82
C LYS A 201 -8.14 4.10 -0.99
N ILE A 202 -7.52 4.13 -2.15
CA ILE A 202 -6.43 5.05 -2.48
C ILE A 202 -6.99 6.10 -3.42
N ILE A 203 -6.82 7.39 -3.09
CA ILE A 203 -7.32 8.52 -3.88
C ILE A 203 -6.14 9.41 -4.26
N PHE A 204 -6.04 9.75 -5.54
CA PHE A 204 -5.01 10.63 -6.06
C PHE A 204 -5.51 12.05 -6.17
N TYR A 205 -4.74 13.00 -5.65
CA TYR A 205 -5.04 14.43 -5.65
C TYR A 205 -4.05 15.18 -6.54
N PRO A 206 -4.49 16.20 -7.27
CA PRO A 206 -3.64 16.90 -8.24
C PRO A 206 -2.54 17.76 -7.60
N SER A 207 -2.63 18.06 -6.30
CA SER A 207 -1.65 18.84 -5.56
C SER A 207 -1.64 18.51 -4.08
N GLU A 208 -0.52 18.81 -3.42
CA GLU A 208 -0.36 18.62 -1.97
C GLU A 208 -1.37 19.45 -1.16
N ASP A 209 -1.74 20.65 -1.63
CA ASP A 209 -2.76 21.46 -0.98
C ASP A 209 -4.17 20.85 -1.06
N ALA A 210 -4.52 20.27 -2.21
CA ALA A 210 -5.78 19.52 -2.36
C ALA A 210 -5.81 18.29 -1.45
N LEU A 211 -4.70 17.56 -1.39
CA LEU A 211 -4.51 16.40 -0.51
C LEU A 211 -4.65 16.77 0.97
N LYS A 212 -3.97 17.83 1.41
CA LYS A 212 -4.06 18.34 2.80
C LYS A 212 -5.48 18.81 3.12
N THR A 213 -6.15 19.47 2.17
CA THR A 213 -7.54 19.89 2.35
C THR A 213 -8.46 18.70 2.54
N ALA A 214 -8.34 17.65 1.72
CA ALA A 214 -9.13 16.43 1.85
C ALA A 214 -8.88 15.72 3.20
N PHE A 215 -7.64 15.70 3.66
CA PHE A 215 -7.29 15.17 4.98
C PHE A 215 -7.95 15.95 6.12
N LEU A 216 -7.95 17.27 6.05
CA LEU A 216 -8.57 18.14 7.05
C LEU A 216 -10.09 18.04 7.06
N LEU A 217 -10.71 17.78 5.91
CA LEU A 217 -12.16 17.54 5.80
C LEU A 217 -12.57 16.13 6.26
N GLY A 218 -11.61 15.22 6.42
CA GLY A 218 -11.85 13.83 6.78
C GLY A 218 -12.24 12.94 5.60
N ASP A 219 -11.98 13.39 4.36
CA ASP A 219 -12.20 12.59 3.15
C ASP A 219 -11.18 11.46 3.02
N VAL A 220 -10.00 11.63 3.64
CA VAL A 220 -8.95 10.62 3.74
C VAL A 220 -8.48 10.47 5.19
N ASP A 221 -8.21 9.22 5.60
CA ASP A 221 -7.74 8.87 6.95
C ASP A 221 -6.22 9.06 7.10
N LYS A 222 -5.52 8.90 5.98
CA LYS A 222 -4.06 8.95 5.92
C LYS A 222 -3.61 9.65 4.65
N VAL A 223 -2.56 10.45 4.76
CA VAL A 223 -1.83 11.02 3.62
C VAL A 223 -0.41 10.48 3.59
N VAL A 224 0.11 10.23 2.41
CA VAL A 224 1.44 9.64 2.19
C VAL A 224 2.25 10.56 1.27
N ASP A 225 3.57 10.54 1.44
CA ASP A 225 4.56 11.28 0.64
C ASP A 225 4.39 12.81 0.69
N VAL A 226 3.85 13.30 1.81
CA VAL A 226 3.76 14.75 2.08
C VAL A 226 5.14 15.28 2.45
N LYS A 227 5.65 16.21 1.66
CA LYS A 227 6.99 16.81 1.85
C LYS A 227 7.04 17.77 3.02
N ASP A 228 5.99 18.56 3.19
CA ASP A 228 5.88 19.56 4.26
C ASP A 228 4.53 19.38 4.99
N PRO A 229 4.55 19.08 6.30
CA PRO A 229 3.31 18.95 7.08
C PRO A 229 2.62 20.30 7.36
N THR A 230 3.13 21.44 6.85
CA THR A 230 2.48 22.73 7.05
C THR A 230 1.36 22.95 6.03
N PHE A 231 0.28 23.58 6.49
CA PHE A 231 -0.82 24.01 5.65
C PHE A 231 -1.33 25.37 6.12
N LYS A 232 -1.39 26.37 5.23
CA LYS A 232 -1.81 27.75 5.56
C LYS A 232 -1.13 28.30 6.81
N ASN A 233 0.18 28.16 6.90
CA ASN A 233 1.04 28.57 8.02
C ASN A 233 0.77 27.81 9.35
N GLN A 234 0.08 26.70 9.33
CA GLN A 234 -0.16 25.84 10.49
C GLN A 234 0.55 24.50 10.30
N ASP A 235 1.33 24.09 11.29
CA ASP A 235 1.97 22.78 11.33
C ASP A 235 0.93 21.72 11.78
N LEU A 236 0.48 20.90 10.84
CA LEU A 236 -0.49 19.83 11.08
C LEU A 236 0.05 18.77 12.06
N GLY A 237 1.37 18.61 12.12
CA GLY A 237 2.02 17.66 13.03
C GLY A 237 1.86 18.02 14.52
N LYS A 238 1.50 19.28 14.83
CA LYS A 238 1.21 19.73 16.19
C LYS A 238 -0.24 19.46 16.64
N TRP A 239 -1.09 18.99 15.76
CA TRP A 239 -2.48 18.73 16.08
C TRP A 239 -2.62 17.43 16.87
N LYS A 240 -3.38 17.45 17.99
CA LYS A 240 -3.54 16.29 18.90
C LYS A 240 -4.03 15.00 18.24
N ARG A 241 -4.75 15.11 17.12
CA ARG A 241 -5.35 13.99 16.39
C ARG A 241 -4.54 13.55 15.16
N VAL A 242 -3.45 14.24 14.87
CA VAL A 242 -2.59 13.95 13.72
C VAL A 242 -1.32 13.29 14.19
N LYS A 243 -1.02 12.12 13.64
CA LYS A 243 0.25 11.42 13.87
C LYS A 243 1.11 11.57 12.61
N VAL A 244 2.24 12.22 12.76
CA VAL A 244 3.25 12.34 11.69
C VAL A 244 4.30 11.26 11.87
N THR A 245 4.54 10.49 10.82
CA THR A 245 5.65 9.54 10.74
C THR A 245 6.60 10.03 9.67
N LYS A 246 7.86 10.24 10.01
CA LYS A 246 8.90 10.59 9.05
C LYS A 246 9.60 9.31 8.60
N SER A 247 9.78 9.17 7.31
CA SER A 247 10.58 8.11 6.70
C SER A 247 11.58 8.72 5.72
N ILE A 248 12.67 8.02 5.48
CA ILE A 248 13.63 8.39 4.44
C ILE A 248 13.32 7.48 3.26
N ASP A 249 12.95 8.11 2.14
CA ASP A 249 12.87 7.40 0.87
C ASP A 249 14.30 7.19 0.35
N ARG A 250 14.71 5.91 0.29
CA ARG A 250 16.03 5.51 -0.19
C ARG A 250 16.01 5.06 -1.65
N SER A 251 14.86 5.15 -2.32
CA SER A 251 14.74 4.83 -3.75
C SER A 251 15.24 5.96 -4.65
N ASN A 252 15.36 7.17 -4.09
CA ASN A 252 15.80 8.35 -4.83
C ASN A 252 17.15 8.87 -4.33
N LEU A 253 18.13 8.91 -5.22
CA LEU A 253 19.43 9.51 -4.97
C LEU A 253 19.62 10.76 -5.83
N VAL A 254 19.79 11.90 -5.17
CA VAL A 254 20.18 13.14 -5.86
C VAL A 254 21.70 13.17 -5.96
N THR A 255 22.22 13.07 -7.18
CA THR A 255 23.65 13.00 -7.44
C THR A 255 24.11 14.22 -8.22
N LEU A 256 25.19 14.83 -7.76
CA LEU A 256 25.86 15.93 -8.47
C LEU A 256 27.01 15.36 -9.29
N PHE A 257 26.88 15.46 -10.61
CA PHE A 257 27.93 15.07 -11.55
C PHE A 257 28.72 16.31 -11.98
N TYR A 258 30.03 16.22 -11.97
CA TYR A 258 30.91 17.25 -12.50
C TYR A 258 31.38 16.88 -13.90
N ASN A 259 31.22 17.80 -14.85
CA ASN A 259 31.82 17.65 -16.19
C ASN A 259 33.35 17.81 -16.09
N THR A 260 34.08 16.73 -16.03
CA THR A 260 35.54 16.74 -15.90
C THR A 260 36.28 17.12 -17.20
N GLN A 261 35.58 17.34 -18.29
CA GLN A 261 36.14 17.88 -19.53
C GLN A 261 36.10 19.41 -19.58
N ASP A 262 35.41 20.05 -18.65
CA ASP A 262 35.44 21.51 -18.49
C ASP A 262 36.77 21.95 -17.89
N ASP A 263 37.34 23.04 -18.40
CA ASP A 263 38.68 23.54 -17.99
C ASP A 263 38.77 23.82 -16.49
N ILE A 264 37.70 24.35 -15.87
CA ILE A 264 37.63 24.67 -14.44
C ILE A 264 37.34 23.40 -13.62
N LEU A 265 36.36 22.61 -14.05
CA LEU A 265 35.92 21.43 -13.31
C LEU A 265 36.81 20.20 -13.54
N SER A 266 37.77 20.27 -14.49
CA SER A 266 38.83 19.27 -14.63
C SER A 266 39.75 19.21 -13.43
N GLU A 267 39.95 20.32 -12.71
CA GLU A 267 40.77 20.38 -11.51
C GLU A 267 40.09 19.72 -10.29
N LYS A 268 40.76 18.72 -9.70
CA LYS A 268 40.25 18.03 -8.50
C LYS A 268 40.00 18.96 -7.31
N LYS A 269 40.87 20.01 -7.16
CA LYS A 269 40.78 20.99 -6.07
C LYS A 269 39.47 21.79 -6.16
N VAL A 270 39.06 22.17 -7.37
CA VAL A 270 37.82 22.92 -7.61
C VAL A 270 36.61 22.05 -7.28
N ARG A 271 36.58 20.81 -7.75
CA ARG A 271 35.49 19.87 -7.41
C ARG A 271 35.38 19.61 -5.90
N LEU A 272 36.52 19.50 -5.21
CA LEU A 272 36.55 19.34 -3.75
C LEU A 272 36.05 20.59 -3.02
N ALA A 273 36.40 21.78 -3.50
CA ALA A 273 35.91 23.03 -2.96
C ALA A 273 34.39 23.15 -3.12
N LEU A 274 33.86 22.83 -4.31
CA LEU A 274 32.41 22.79 -4.56
C LEU A 274 31.70 21.76 -3.69
N HIS A 275 32.28 20.57 -3.53
CA HIS A 275 31.74 19.52 -2.64
C HIS A 275 31.65 20.02 -1.19
N ASN A 276 32.69 20.70 -0.70
CA ASN A 276 32.73 21.23 0.66
C ASN A 276 31.82 22.44 0.85
N ALA A 277 31.45 23.15 -0.23
CA ALA A 277 30.52 24.28 -0.19
C ALA A 277 29.04 23.80 -0.11
N LEU A 278 28.76 22.52 -0.37
CA LEU A 278 27.40 21.99 -0.21
C LEU A 278 27.01 22.01 1.27
N PRO A 279 25.75 22.38 1.60
CA PRO A 279 25.27 22.40 2.97
C PRO A 279 25.32 20.98 3.59
N GLU A 280 25.56 20.92 4.90
CA GLU A 280 25.55 19.67 5.67
C GLU A 280 24.10 19.10 5.81
N THR A 281 23.12 19.98 5.81
CA THR A 281 21.71 19.63 5.99
C THR A 281 20.86 20.17 4.85
N PHE A 282 19.94 19.37 4.38
CA PHE A 282 18.96 19.76 3.37
C PHE A 282 17.57 19.74 3.99
N SER A 283 16.68 20.60 3.51
CA SER A 283 15.26 20.60 3.91
C SER A 283 14.57 19.30 3.53
N GLN A 284 15.03 18.67 2.45
CA GLN A 284 14.54 17.39 1.94
C GLN A 284 15.75 16.51 1.64
N GLY A 285 15.80 15.35 2.28
CA GLY A 285 16.87 14.38 2.10
C GLY A 285 17.97 14.43 3.16
N GLN A 286 18.85 13.47 3.09
CA GLN A 286 19.98 13.29 4.00
C GLN A 286 21.26 13.22 3.16
N ARG A 287 22.28 14.01 3.55
CA ARG A 287 23.60 13.94 2.90
C ARG A 287 24.27 12.63 3.26
N THR A 288 24.80 11.94 2.26
CA THR A 288 25.68 10.78 2.43
C THR A 288 27.12 11.15 2.15
N TYR A 289 28.02 10.63 2.94
CA TYR A 289 29.46 10.83 2.81
C TYR A 289 30.13 9.50 2.45
N GLY A 290 31.16 9.58 1.59
CA GLY A 290 31.98 8.44 1.22
C GLY A 290 31.46 7.64 0.03
N SER A 291 32.08 6.48 -0.16
CA SER A 291 31.64 5.52 -1.18
C SER A 291 30.28 4.94 -0.81
N ILE A 292 29.48 4.70 -1.80
CA ILE A 292 28.25 3.94 -1.64
C ILE A 292 28.64 2.54 -1.16
N PRO A 293 28.10 2.03 -0.03
CA PRO A 293 28.40 0.68 0.43
C PRO A 293 28.06 -0.34 -0.64
N GLU A 294 28.87 -1.41 -0.76
CA GLU A 294 28.69 -2.46 -1.76
C GLU A 294 27.33 -3.18 -1.65
N ASP A 295 26.74 -3.17 -0.45
CA ASP A 295 25.43 -3.76 -0.11
C ASP A 295 24.29 -2.74 -0.12
N SER A 296 24.54 -1.51 -0.59
CA SER A 296 23.49 -0.49 -0.71
C SER A 296 22.71 -0.63 -2.02
N VAL A 297 21.56 0.02 -2.05
CA VAL A 297 20.67 0.07 -3.23
C VAL A 297 21.29 0.89 -4.37
N PHE A 298 22.31 1.70 -4.09
CA PHE A 298 22.96 2.64 -5.01
C PHE A 298 24.40 2.25 -5.30
#